data_5828f02881166cf1108b8028b42d5794
#
_entry.id   5828f02881166cf1108b8028b42d5794
#
_cell.length_a   1.000
_cell.length_b   1.000
_cell.length_c   1.000
_cell.angle_alpha   90.00
_cell.angle_beta   90.00
_cell.angle_gamma   90.00
#
_symmetry.space_group_name_H-M   'P 1'
#
loop_
_entity.id
_entity.type
_entity.pdbx_description
1 polymer ?
#
loop_
_entity_poly.entity_id
_entity_poly.type
_entity_poly.pdbx_seq_one_letter_code
_entity_poly.pdbx_strand_id
1 'polypeptide(L)'
;MTLAERCDAIEEAYEFMLAYAAQGVGNDAGQIRQFLTKASGALTGITAEDISQSFTVVLQRDAESAKAAIELVLDQPAISSQLIDNLNASIHLRAVLTDFFLLDEILKLRQKTSAERT
;
A
#
# COMPACT_ATOMS: atom_id res chain seq x y z
N MET A 1 5.22 12.25 -5.08
CA MET A 1 5.33 11.54 -3.79
C MET A 1 6.71 10.94 -3.62
N THR A 2 7.28 11.11 -2.46
CA THR A 2 8.51 10.40 -2.10
C THR A 2 8.19 8.93 -1.80
N LEU A 3 9.21 8.09 -1.79
CA LEU A 3 9.02 6.68 -1.43
C LEU A 3 8.47 6.54 -0.01
N ALA A 4 8.97 7.35 0.93
CA ALA A 4 8.48 7.36 2.32
C ALA A 4 6.99 7.73 2.39
N GLU A 5 6.57 8.74 1.63
CA GLU A 5 5.17 9.15 1.57
C GLU A 5 4.28 8.05 0.99
N ARG A 6 4.77 7.32 0.00
CA ARG A 6 4.06 6.17 -0.57
C ARG A 6 3.93 5.04 0.46
N CYS A 7 5.00 4.74 1.18
CA CYS A 7 4.97 3.75 2.26
C CYS A 7 3.92 4.11 3.31
N ASP A 8 3.90 5.37 3.75
CA ASP A 8 2.93 5.83 4.75
C ASP A 8 1.49 5.68 4.25
N ALA A 9 1.23 6.06 3.01
CA ALA A 9 -0.12 5.95 2.44
C ALA A 9 -0.59 4.49 2.35
N ILE A 10 0.31 3.59 1.97
CA ILE A 10 0.00 2.16 1.86
C ILE A 10 -0.21 1.54 3.24
N GLU A 11 0.63 1.87 4.22
CA GLU A 11 0.49 1.37 5.59
C GLU A 11 -0.80 1.87 6.24
N GLU A 12 -1.15 3.14 6.06
CA GLU A 12 -2.41 3.69 6.56
C GLU A 12 -3.63 2.99 5.95
N ALA A 13 -3.59 2.76 4.63
CA ALA A 13 -4.66 2.05 3.95
C ALA A 13 -4.79 0.62 4.47
N TYR A 14 -3.67 -0.07 4.67
CA TYR A 14 -3.66 -1.43 5.20
C TYR A 14 -4.28 -1.48 6.61
N GLU A 15 -3.88 -0.58 7.49
CA GLU A 15 -4.43 -0.52 8.85
C GLU A 15 -5.95 -0.28 8.83
N PHE A 16 -6.40 0.64 7.98
CA PHE A 16 -7.83 0.92 7.85
C PHE A 16 -8.58 -0.29 7.29
N MET A 17 -8.00 -0.99 6.32
CA MET A 17 -8.59 -2.20 5.75
C MET A 17 -8.74 -3.31 6.81
N LEU A 18 -7.76 -3.49 7.67
CA LEU A 18 -7.84 -4.47 8.76
C LEU A 18 -9.01 -4.15 9.70
N ALA A 19 -9.14 -2.89 10.09
CA ALA A 19 -10.23 -2.45 10.95
C ALA A 19 -11.60 -2.61 10.27
N TYR A 20 -11.68 -2.24 9.00
CA TYR A 20 -12.92 -2.33 8.22
C TYR A 20 -13.37 -3.78 8.07
N ALA A 21 -12.45 -4.69 7.76
CA ALA A 21 -12.75 -6.11 7.63
C ALA A 21 -13.24 -6.71 8.96
N ALA A 22 -12.67 -6.26 10.07
CA ALA A 22 -13.03 -6.77 11.39
C ALA A 22 -14.37 -6.24 11.90
N GLN A 23 -14.73 -4.99 11.58
CA GLN A 23 -15.92 -4.32 12.13
C GLN A 23 -17.19 -4.58 11.33
N GLY A 24 -17.06 -5.00 10.08
CA GLY A 24 -18.20 -5.26 9.24
C GLY A 24 -18.74 -4.04 8.51
N VAL A 25 -19.77 -4.29 7.69
CA VAL A 25 -20.39 -3.30 6.82
C VAL A 25 -21.20 -2.29 7.64
N GLY A 26 -21.17 -1.04 7.23
CA GLY A 26 -22.01 0.02 7.76
C GLY A 26 -21.23 1.14 8.40
N ASN A 27 -19.99 0.93 8.67
CA ASN A 27 -19.11 1.96 9.21
C ASN A 27 -18.16 2.44 8.12
N ASP A 28 -18.24 3.71 7.77
CA ASP A 28 -17.21 4.39 6.99
C ASP A 28 -16.99 3.88 5.56
N ALA A 29 -18.05 3.49 4.85
CA ALA A 29 -17.96 3.12 3.44
C ALA A 29 -17.31 4.22 2.59
N GLY A 30 -17.54 5.49 2.94
CA GLY A 30 -16.88 6.62 2.28
C GLY A 30 -15.40 6.68 2.58
N GLN A 31 -15.00 6.39 3.81
CA GLN A 31 -13.60 6.39 4.22
C GLN A 31 -12.81 5.26 3.57
N ILE A 32 -13.36 4.06 3.46
CA ILE A 32 -12.65 2.96 2.79
C ILE A 32 -12.35 3.33 1.34
N ARG A 33 -13.28 3.98 0.66
CA ARG A 33 -13.05 4.45 -0.71
C ARG A 33 -11.94 5.49 -0.78
N GLN A 34 -11.89 6.42 0.18
CA GLN A 34 -10.84 7.43 0.26
C GLN A 34 -9.47 6.79 0.47
N PHE A 35 -9.36 5.84 1.39
CA PHE A 35 -8.09 5.14 1.64
C PHE A 35 -7.65 4.32 0.44
N LEU A 36 -8.57 3.63 -0.21
CA LEU A 36 -8.24 2.84 -1.41
C LEU A 36 -7.83 3.73 -2.58
N THR A 37 -8.49 4.87 -2.77
CA THR A 37 -8.13 5.85 -3.80
C THR A 37 -6.73 6.42 -3.55
N LYS A 38 -6.44 6.76 -2.29
CA LYS A 38 -5.12 7.25 -1.90
C LYS A 38 -4.04 6.19 -2.11
N ALA A 39 -4.34 4.94 -1.76
CA ALA A 39 -3.43 3.82 -1.99
C ALA A 39 -3.16 3.61 -3.48
N SER A 40 -4.20 3.65 -4.30
CA SER A 40 -4.06 3.55 -5.76
C SER A 40 -3.14 4.65 -6.30
N GLY A 41 -3.32 5.88 -5.82
CA GLY A 41 -2.44 7.00 -6.17
C GLY A 41 -0.99 6.77 -5.77
N ALA A 42 -0.79 6.23 -4.56
CA ALA A 42 0.55 5.93 -4.05
C ALA A 42 1.25 4.79 -4.81
N LEU A 43 0.48 3.96 -5.53
CA LEU A 43 1.00 2.88 -6.36
C LEU A 43 1.21 3.29 -7.82
N THR A 44 0.93 4.54 -8.15
CA THR A 44 1.03 5.06 -9.52
C THR A 44 2.35 5.81 -9.70
N GLY A 45 3.04 5.53 -10.81
CA GLY A 45 4.21 6.29 -11.20
C GLY A 45 5.39 6.17 -10.27
N ILE A 46 5.61 5.00 -9.70
CA ILE A 46 6.70 4.78 -8.75
C ILE A 46 8.04 4.85 -9.46
N THR A 47 8.88 5.76 -8.99
CA THR A 47 10.29 5.83 -9.35
C THR A 47 11.09 5.88 -8.05
N ALA A 48 12.26 5.26 -8.04
CA ALA A 48 13.09 5.26 -6.85
C ALA A 48 14.56 5.31 -7.24
N GLU A 49 15.22 6.38 -6.82
CA GLU A 49 16.65 6.58 -7.08
C GLU A 49 17.51 5.94 -5.98
N ASP A 50 16.92 5.73 -4.81
CA ASP A 50 17.64 5.30 -3.60
C ASP A 50 17.67 3.79 -3.39
N ILE A 51 17.08 3.03 -4.29
CA ILE A 51 17.06 1.56 -4.22
C ILE A 51 17.63 0.98 -5.51
N SER A 52 17.95 -0.32 -5.48
CA SER A 52 18.49 -0.98 -6.65
C SER A 52 17.49 -0.94 -7.80
N GLN A 53 18.00 -0.82 -9.02
CA GLN A 53 17.15 -0.78 -10.21
C GLN A 53 16.37 -2.08 -10.39
N SER A 54 16.98 -3.21 -10.08
CA SER A 54 16.29 -4.50 -10.17
C SER A 54 15.10 -4.59 -9.24
N PHE A 55 15.23 -4.07 -8.00
CA PHE A 55 14.10 -4.07 -7.08
C PHE A 55 13.05 -3.03 -7.46
N THR A 56 13.44 -1.91 -8.06
CA THR A 56 12.50 -0.92 -8.58
C THR A 56 11.55 -1.57 -9.60
N VAL A 57 12.06 -2.44 -10.47
CA VAL A 57 11.23 -3.17 -11.45
C VAL A 57 10.24 -4.09 -10.75
N VAL A 58 10.70 -4.83 -9.72
CA VAL A 58 9.83 -5.71 -8.92
C VAL A 58 8.71 -4.87 -8.26
N LEU A 59 9.09 -3.78 -7.61
CA LEU A 59 8.12 -2.90 -6.94
C LEU A 59 7.09 -2.35 -7.93
N GLN A 60 7.52 -1.91 -9.10
CA GLN A 60 6.61 -1.37 -10.11
C GLN A 60 5.61 -2.43 -10.59
N ARG A 61 6.05 -3.66 -10.81
CA ARG A 61 5.17 -4.76 -11.21
C ARG A 61 4.17 -5.11 -10.11
N ASP A 62 4.64 -5.22 -8.88
CA ASP A 62 3.77 -5.52 -7.74
C ASP A 62 2.77 -4.39 -7.51
N ALA A 63 3.20 -3.14 -7.68
CA ALA A 63 2.33 -1.97 -7.56
C ALA A 63 1.25 -1.96 -8.63
N GLU A 64 1.57 -2.27 -9.87
CA GLU A 64 0.58 -2.34 -10.95
C GLU A 64 -0.47 -3.42 -10.68
N SER A 65 -0.05 -4.59 -10.21
CA SER A 65 -0.96 -5.68 -9.88
C SER A 65 -1.87 -5.33 -8.72
N ALA A 66 -1.30 -4.75 -7.65
CA ALA A 66 -2.07 -4.34 -6.48
C ALA A 66 -3.04 -3.21 -6.83
N LYS A 67 -2.60 -2.24 -7.63
CA LYS A 67 -3.43 -1.14 -8.08
C LYS A 67 -4.64 -1.66 -8.86
N ALA A 68 -4.42 -2.61 -9.76
CA ALA A 68 -5.52 -3.22 -10.53
C ALA A 68 -6.54 -3.89 -9.62
N ALA A 69 -6.08 -4.60 -8.60
CA ALA A 69 -6.97 -5.23 -7.61
C ALA A 69 -7.75 -4.19 -6.81
N ILE A 70 -7.10 -3.11 -6.38
CA ILE A 70 -7.76 -2.02 -5.66
C ILE A 70 -8.81 -1.35 -6.55
N GLU A 71 -8.48 -1.08 -7.80
CA GLU A 71 -9.42 -0.46 -8.74
C GLU A 71 -10.61 -1.36 -9.01
N LEU A 72 -10.40 -2.67 -9.08
CA LEU A 72 -11.51 -3.63 -9.22
C LEU A 72 -12.50 -3.49 -8.06
N VAL A 73 -12.00 -3.36 -6.83
CA VAL A 73 -12.84 -3.16 -5.65
C VAL A 73 -13.53 -1.80 -5.70
N LEU A 74 -12.81 -0.74 -6.07
CA LEU A 74 -13.38 0.61 -6.17
C LEU A 74 -14.48 0.72 -7.21
N ASP A 75 -14.44 -0.12 -8.24
CA ASP A 75 -15.47 -0.14 -9.28
C ASP A 75 -16.80 -0.75 -8.82
N GLN A 76 -16.82 -1.38 -7.65
CA GLN A 76 -18.03 -2.00 -7.15
C GLN A 76 -18.97 -0.96 -6.53
N PRO A 77 -20.31 -1.10 -6.71
CA PRO A 77 -21.25 -0.15 -6.14
C PRO A 77 -21.31 -0.22 -4.61
N ALA A 78 -20.94 -1.36 -4.04
CA ALA A 78 -20.88 -1.55 -2.59
C ALA A 78 -19.63 -2.32 -2.23
N ILE A 79 -18.98 -1.92 -1.15
CA ILE A 79 -17.75 -2.55 -0.66
C ILE A 79 -18.03 -3.16 0.71
N SER A 80 -18.19 -4.48 0.73
CA SER A 80 -18.44 -5.22 1.98
C SER A 80 -17.15 -5.45 2.75
N SER A 81 -17.29 -5.74 4.04
CA SER A 81 -16.15 -6.14 4.86
C SER A 81 -15.49 -7.41 4.31
N GLN A 82 -16.27 -8.34 3.79
CA GLN A 82 -15.75 -9.58 3.19
C GLN A 82 -14.93 -9.28 1.93
N LEU A 83 -15.37 -8.32 1.11
CA LEU A 83 -14.62 -7.91 -0.07
C LEU A 83 -13.27 -7.31 0.31
N ILE A 84 -13.25 -6.49 1.35
CA ILE A 84 -11.99 -5.91 1.85
C ILE A 84 -11.09 -6.99 2.46
N ASP A 85 -11.66 -7.93 3.18
CA ASP A 85 -10.89 -9.05 3.73
C ASP A 85 -10.23 -9.86 2.60
N ASN A 86 -10.97 -10.13 1.53
CA ASN A 86 -10.45 -10.83 0.37
C ASN A 86 -9.35 -10.04 -0.36
N LEU A 87 -9.55 -8.71 -0.50
CA LEU A 87 -8.55 -7.84 -1.09
C LEU A 87 -7.25 -7.86 -0.27
N ASN A 88 -7.38 -7.74 1.05
CA ASN A 88 -6.24 -7.75 1.96
C ASN A 88 -5.50 -9.09 1.95
N ALA A 89 -6.20 -10.18 1.75
CA ALA A 89 -5.61 -11.52 1.65
C ALA A 89 -5.03 -11.81 0.26
N SER A 90 -5.31 -10.97 -0.73
CA SER A 90 -4.85 -11.24 -2.11
C SER A 90 -3.33 -11.22 -2.19
N ILE A 91 -2.80 -12.09 -3.03
CA ILE A 91 -1.35 -12.18 -3.26
C ILE A 91 -0.80 -10.85 -3.80
N HIS A 92 -1.59 -10.13 -4.58
CA HIS A 92 -1.17 -8.87 -5.18
C HIS A 92 -0.95 -7.78 -4.14
N LEU A 93 -1.89 -7.62 -3.21
CA LEU A 93 -1.75 -6.63 -2.15
C LEU A 93 -0.64 -7.04 -1.19
N ARG A 94 -0.56 -8.31 -0.83
CA ARG A 94 0.48 -8.82 0.06
C ARG A 94 1.87 -8.62 -0.51
N ALA A 95 2.05 -8.83 -1.82
CA ALA A 95 3.34 -8.63 -2.48
C ALA A 95 3.80 -7.17 -2.34
N VAL A 96 2.94 -6.21 -2.66
CA VAL A 96 3.30 -4.80 -2.58
C VAL A 96 3.49 -4.33 -1.14
N LEU A 97 2.69 -4.83 -0.20
CA LEU A 97 2.89 -4.53 1.22
C LEU A 97 4.25 -5.02 1.71
N THR A 98 4.62 -6.24 1.33
CA THR A 98 5.92 -6.81 1.67
C THR A 98 7.06 -5.94 1.12
N ASP A 99 6.93 -5.50 -0.13
CA ASP A 99 7.91 -4.62 -0.76
C ASP A 99 8.08 -3.32 0.03
N PHE A 100 6.97 -2.68 0.40
CA PHE A 100 7.01 -1.42 1.15
C PHE A 100 7.52 -1.59 2.56
N PHE A 101 7.16 -2.68 3.26
CA PHE A 101 7.68 -2.93 4.60
C PHE A 101 9.19 -3.15 4.58
N LEU A 102 9.68 -3.88 3.57
CA LEU A 102 11.13 -4.08 3.38
C LEU A 102 11.83 -2.76 3.12
N LEU A 103 11.29 -1.94 2.23
CA LEU A 103 11.87 -0.64 1.89
C LEU A 103 11.82 0.33 3.06
N ASP A 104 10.72 0.36 3.80
CA ASP A 104 10.57 1.23 4.96
C ASP A 104 11.64 0.92 6.00
N GLU A 105 11.90 -0.35 6.28
CA GLU A 105 12.95 -0.77 7.20
C GLU A 105 14.34 -0.35 6.72
N ILE A 106 14.61 -0.51 5.42
CA ILE A 106 15.89 -0.09 4.82
C ILE A 106 16.07 1.42 4.96
N LEU A 107 15.04 2.21 4.68
CA LEU A 107 15.10 3.66 4.80
C LEU A 107 15.36 4.09 6.25
N LYS A 108 14.72 3.45 7.21
CA LYS A 108 14.94 3.71 8.64
C LYS A 108 16.37 3.40 9.05
N LEU A 109 16.92 2.29 8.59
CA LEU A 109 18.30 1.91 8.86
C LEU A 109 19.28 2.91 8.28
N ARG A 110 19.03 3.42 7.09
CA ARG A 110 19.86 4.45 6.47
C ARG A 110 19.84 5.75 7.26
N GLN A 111 18.68 6.18 7.73
CA GLN A 111 18.54 7.36 8.57
C GLN A 111 19.31 7.20 9.87
N LYS A 112 19.22 6.05 10.52
CA LYS A 112 19.94 5.75 11.75
C LYS A 112 21.46 5.79 11.51
N THR A 113 21.94 5.16 10.45
CA THR A 113 23.37 5.16 10.11
C THR A 113 23.86 6.56 9.83
N SER A 114 23.10 7.37 9.10
CA SER A 114 23.43 8.77 8.84
C SER A 114 23.52 9.59 10.12
N ALA A 115 22.57 9.40 11.05
CA ALA A 115 22.59 10.07 12.35
C ALA A 115 23.78 9.66 13.19
N GLU A 116 24.18 8.40 13.14
CA GLU A 116 25.34 7.90 13.89
C GLU A 116 26.69 8.44 13.37
N ARG A 117 26.73 8.85 12.10
CA ARG A 117 27.93 9.42 11.49
C ARG A 117 28.14 10.90 11.82
N THR A 118 27.13 11.57 12.30
CA THR A 118 27.22 12.97 12.70
C THR A 118 27.40 13.09 14.20
#